data_89bddeb8d867a24b1c04c2457a36e2ba
#
_entry.id   89bddeb8d867a24b1c04c2457a36e2ba
#
_cell.length_a   1.000
_cell.length_b   1.000
_cell.length_c   1.000
_cell.angle_alpha   90.00
_cell.angle_beta   90.00
_cell.angle_gamma   90.00
#
_symmetry.space_group_name_H-M   'P 1'
#
loop_
_entity.id
_entity.type
_entity.pdbx_description
1 polymer ?
#
loop_
_entity_poly.entity_id
_entity_poly.type
_entity_poly.pdbx_seq_one_letter_code
_entity_poly.pdbx_strand_id
1 'polypeptide(L)'
;EMIVAASRPFATRRIHIGMDEAYGLGRGKYMDRHGYVPQSELMQKHLARISDILKKHGLHAMMWSDMYFHMAQPGSAAAYPAGCTLSEAIVAAAPKDIDLVYWDYYTEDGALARHLFAEHARFSADTLFAGGVYTWNGPVPDYDKAEATTRVLMTACREAGVRQAFATMWGDDGAECSPLLGGLLGLQLFAEIAYNGGRDDDVLDARFEACTGCPAQPF
;
A
#
# COMPACT_ATOMS: atom_id res chain seq x y z
N GLU A 1 18.35 -11.03 -9.88
CA GLU A 1 18.63 -12.07 -8.86
C GLU A 1 17.68 -11.97 -7.66
N MET A 2 17.54 -10.82 -7.00
CA MET A 2 16.71 -10.63 -5.79
C MET A 2 15.26 -11.08 -5.99
N ILE A 3 14.56 -10.60 -7.02
CA ILE A 3 13.16 -10.97 -7.32
C ILE A 3 13.01 -12.49 -7.42
N VAL A 4 13.89 -13.14 -8.18
CA VAL A 4 13.85 -14.59 -8.39
C VAL A 4 14.18 -15.36 -7.11
N ALA A 5 15.14 -14.90 -6.32
CA ALA A 5 15.49 -15.50 -5.06
C ALA A 5 14.33 -15.40 -4.05
N ALA A 6 13.71 -14.22 -3.94
CA ALA A 6 12.58 -13.99 -3.05
C ALA A 6 11.32 -14.77 -3.43
N SER A 7 11.11 -15.06 -4.73
CA SER A 7 9.93 -15.83 -5.17
C SER A 7 10.03 -17.34 -4.94
N ARG A 8 11.24 -17.90 -4.82
CA ARG A 8 11.46 -19.36 -4.74
C ARG A 8 10.79 -20.06 -3.55
N PRO A 9 10.79 -19.48 -2.31
CA PRO A 9 10.20 -20.16 -1.17
C PRO A 9 8.67 -20.26 -1.20
N PHE A 10 8.02 -19.52 -2.11
CA PHE A 10 6.56 -19.39 -2.14
C PHE A 10 5.96 -20.14 -3.33
N ALA A 11 4.79 -20.76 -3.11
CA ALA A 11 4.02 -21.40 -4.19
C ALA A 11 3.35 -20.37 -5.13
N THR A 12 3.13 -19.15 -4.66
CA THR A 12 2.56 -18.06 -5.47
C THR A 12 3.53 -17.59 -6.54
N ARG A 13 2.97 -17.14 -7.65
CA ARG A 13 3.72 -16.44 -8.71
C ARG A 13 3.62 -14.92 -8.60
N ARG A 14 2.92 -14.40 -7.61
CA ARG A 14 2.83 -12.95 -7.34
C ARG A 14 3.94 -12.54 -6.39
N ILE A 15 4.55 -11.40 -6.68
CA ILE A 15 5.61 -10.81 -5.87
C ILE A 15 5.44 -9.28 -5.80
N HIS A 16 5.57 -8.72 -4.60
CA HIS A 16 5.62 -7.28 -4.44
C HIS A 16 7.07 -6.80 -4.63
N ILE A 17 7.27 -5.77 -5.45
CA ILE A 17 8.61 -5.28 -5.84
C ILE A 17 8.97 -3.94 -5.20
N GLY A 18 8.15 -3.40 -4.29
CA GLY A 18 8.40 -2.12 -3.62
C GLY A 18 8.08 -0.93 -4.51
N MET A 19 9.05 -0.08 -4.77
CA MET A 19 9.02 1.15 -5.61
C MET A 19 8.44 2.38 -4.92
N ASP A 20 8.20 2.32 -3.63
CA ASP A 20 7.69 3.41 -2.81
C ASP A 20 8.78 4.41 -2.43
N GLU A 21 8.35 5.62 -2.13
CA GLU A 21 9.10 6.69 -1.47
C GLU A 21 10.51 6.98 -2.04
N ALA A 22 10.74 6.65 -3.31
CA ALA A 22 12.00 6.89 -3.99
C ALA A 22 12.20 8.37 -4.40
N TYR A 23 11.94 9.28 -3.45
CA TYR A 23 11.93 10.74 -3.68
C TYR A 23 13.29 11.28 -4.17
N GLY A 24 14.38 10.60 -3.81
CA GLY A 24 15.74 10.91 -4.26
C GLY A 24 16.14 10.27 -5.60
N LEU A 25 15.22 9.62 -6.32
CA LEU A 25 15.52 8.97 -7.60
C LEU A 25 16.16 9.95 -8.60
N GLY A 26 17.31 9.58 -9.13
CA GLY A 26 18.06 10.42 -10.08
C GLY A 26 18.84 11.58 -9.45
N ARG A 27 18.86 11.71 -8.13
CA ARG A 27 19.62 12.73 -7.39
C ARG A 27 21.01 12.22 -6.96
N GLY A 28 21.77 13.09 -6.29
CA GLY A 28 23.09 12.79 -5.74
C GLY A 28 24.05 12.26 -6.80
N LYS A 29 24.80 11.22 -6.46
CA LYS A 29 25.86 10.66 -7.34
C LYS A 29 25.38 10.25 -8.74
N TYR A 30 24.10 9.94 -8.90
CA TYR A 30 23.55 9.66 -10.21
C TYR A 30 23.56 10.93 -11.07
N MET A 31 23.01 12.02 -10.52
CA MET A 31 22.95 13.32 -11.20
C MET A 31 24.36 13.88 -11.49
N ASP A 32 25.33 13.68 -10.58
CA ASP A 32 26.71 14.09 -10.78
C ASP A 32 27.37 13.40 -11.99
N ARG A 33 27.01 12.17 -12.27
CA ARG A 33 27.58 11.36 -13.37
C ARG A 33 26.84 11.48 -14.68
N HIS A 34 25.53 11.68 -14.64
CA HIS A 34 24.66 11.56 -15.81
C HIS A 34 23.90 12.85 -16.14
N GLY A 35 24.04 13.89 -15.32
CA GLY A 35 23.21 15.08 -15.42
C GLY A 35 21.78 14.83 -14.93
N TYR A 36 20.94 15.85 -15.11
CA TYR A 36 19.51 15.73 -14.75
C TYR A 36 18.79 14.79 -15.70
N VAL A 37 18.13 13.79 -15.14
CA VAL A 37 17.19 12.90 -15.84
C VAL A 37 15.86 12.93 -15.09
N PRO A 38 14.71 13.07 -15.77
CA PRO A 38 13.41 13.03 -15.13
C PRO A 38 13.18 11.72 -14.37
N GLN A 39 12.59 11.81 -13.18
CA GLN A 39 12.29 10.62 -12.35
C GLN A 39 11.41 9.61 -13.10
N SER A 40 10.43 10.09 -13.86
CA SER A 40 9.54 9.25 -14.67
C SER A 40 10.31 8.41 -15.70
N GLU A 41 11.31 8.98 -16.35
CA GLU A 41 12.15 8.27 -17.32
C GLU A 41 12.99 7.17 -16.63
N LEU A 42 13.57 7.49 -15.47
CA LEU A 42 14.34 6.51 -14.69
C LEU A 42 13.47 5.38 -14.20
N MET A 43 12.28 5.70 -13.68
CA MET A 43 11.32 4.72 -13.21
C MET A 43 10.88 3.80 -14.36
N GLN A 44 10.49 4.36 -15.50
CA GLN A 44 10.08 3.59 -16.68
C GLN A 44 11.18 2.65 -17.17
N LYS A 45 12.41 3.15 -17.28
CA LYS A 45 13.56 2.33 -17.68
C LYS A 45 13.84 1.19 -16.73
N HIS A 46 13.69 1.43 -15.42
CA HIS A 46 13.86 0.41 -14.41
C HIS A 46 12.75 -0.63 -14.46
N LEU A 47 11.49 -0.20 -14.53
CA LEU A 47 10.32 -1.08 -14.60
C LEU A 47 10.29 -1.93 -15.88
N ALA A 48 10.70 -1.38 -17.03
CA ALA A 48 10.84 -2.17 -18.26
C ALA A 48 11.80 -3.35 -18.07
N ARG A 49 12.96 -3.11 -17.45
CA ARG A 49 13.92 -4.18 -17.12
C ARG A 49 13.36 -5.20 -16.14
N ILE A 50 12.56 -4.77 -15.15
CA ILE A 50 11.89 -5.66 -14.22
C ILE A 50 10.84 -6.51 -14.93
N SER A 51 10.01 -5.90 -15.79
CA SER A 51 9.01 -6.63 -16.60
C SER A 51 9.65 -7.76 -17.43
N ASP A 52 10.80 -7.52 -18.04
CA ASP A 52 11.53 -8.57 -18.76
C ASP A 52 11.95 -9.73 -17.86
N ILE A 53 12.41 -9.42 -16.65
CA ILE A 53 12.78 -10.44 -15.64
C ILE A 53 11.54 -11.23 -15.20
N LEU A 54 10.44 -10.54 -14.90
CA LEU A 54 9.18 -11.16 -14.48
C LEU A 54 8.66 -12.12 -15.56
N LYS A 55 8.59 -11.68 -16.81
CA LYS A 55 8.19 -12.50 -17.97
C LYS A 55 9.04 -13.73 -18.11
N LYS A 56 10.38 -13.57 -18.06
CA LYS A 56 11.33 -14.69 -18.14
C LYS A 56 11.11 -15.76 -17.09
N HIS A 57 10.63 -15.40 -15.90
CA HIS A 57 10.46 -16.31 -14.77
C HIS A 57 9.00 -16.67 -14.48
N GLY A 58 8.05 -16.22 -15.30
CA GLY A 58 6.62 -16.48 -15.15
C GLY A 58 6.07 -15.91 -13.84
N LEU A 59 6.56 -14.72 -13.44
CA LEU A 59 6.14 -14.00 -12.24
C LEU A 59 5.22 -12.85 -12.63
N HIS A 60 4.30 -12.50 -11.72
CA HIS A 60 3.44 -11.33 -11.78
C HIS A 60 3.77 -10.41 -10.62
N ALA A 61 4.01 -9.13 -10.88
CA ALA A 61 4.38 -8.19 -9.84
C ALA A 61 3.24 -7.31 -9.38
N MET A 62 3.38 -6.85 -8.14
CA MET A 62 2.69 -5.71 -7.55
C MET A 62 3.72 -4.68 -7.13
N MET A 63 3.37 -3.39 -7.17
CA MET A 63 4.22 -2.30 -6.67
C MET A 63 3.38 -1.22 -6.00
N TRP A 64 4.00 -0.46 -5.09
CA TRP A 64 3.38 0.73 -4.51
C TRP A 64 3.17 1.81 -5.57
N SER A 65 2.07 2.52 -5.49
CA SER A 65 1.65 3.49 -6.51
C SER A 65 2.03 4.95 -6.22
N ASP A 66 2.47 5.26 -5.00
CA ASP A 66 2.74 6.61 -4.50
C ASP A 66 3.65 7.45 -5.40
N MET A 67 4.66 6.82 -6.01
CA MET A 67 5.59 7.54 -6.88
C MET A 67 4.92 8.19 -8.10
N TYR A 68 3.80 7.69 -8.61
CA TYR A 68 3.06 8.35 -9.69
C TYR A 68 2.43 9.65 -9.22
N PHE A 69 1.92 9.69 -7.99
CA PHE A 69 1.38 10.88 -7.35
C PHE A 69 2.48 11.87 -6.98
N HIS A 70 3.61 11.37 -6.47
CA HIS A 70 4.78 12.21 -6.20
C HIS A 70 5.31 12.88 -7.49
N MET A 71 5.37 12.16 -8.60
CA MET A 71 5.79 12.71 -9.90
C MET A 71 4.77 13.70 -10.47
N ALA A 72 3.47 13.55 -10.17
CA ALA A 72 2.43 14.49 -10.56
C ALA A 72 2.49 15.80 -9.77
N GLN A 73 2.90 15.74 -8.50
CA GLN A 73 3.00 16.91 -7.60
C GLN A 73 4.33 16.90 -6.84
N PRO A 74 5.44 17.20 -7.52
CA PRO A 74 6.76 17.18 -6.89
C PRO A 74 6.86 18.18 -5.73
N GLY A 75 7.49 17.75 -4.64
CA GLY A 75 7.68 18.59 -3.45
C GLY A 75 6.56 18.49 -2.41
N SER A 76 5.50 17.73 -2.66
CA SER A 76 4.56 17.36 -1.60
C SER A 76 5.24 16.45 -0.58
N ALA A 77 4.94 16.67 0.71
CA ALA A 77 5.34 15.77 1.78
C ALA A 77 4.41 14.55 1.91
N ALA A 78 3.21 14.61 1.33
CA ALA A 78 2.27 13.51 1.34
C ALA A 78 2.55 12.57 0.15
N ALA A 79 2.49 11.27 0.40
CA ALA A 79 2.59 10.24 -0.64
C ALA A 79 1.48 10.39 -1.69
N TYR A 80 0.28 10.71 -1.23
CA TYR A 80 -0.90 10.99 -2.05
C TYR A 80 -1.45 12.39 -1.71
N PRO A 81 -0.98 13.44 -2.40
CA PRO A 81 -1.41 14.81 -2.09
C PRO A 81 -2.90 15.03 -2.33
N ALA A 82 -3.54 15.72 -1.39
CA ALA A 82 -4.97 16.06 -1.51
C ALA A 82 -5.23 16.86 -2.79
N GLY A 83 -6.24 16.45 -3.56
CA GLY A 83 -6.61 17.09 -4.83
C GLY A 83 -5.63 16.84 -5.98
N CYS A 84 -4.63 15.98 -5.79
CA CYS A 84 -3.73 15.58 -6.87
C CYS A 84 -4.51 14.85 -7.97
N THR A 85 -4.36 15.32 -9.20
CA THR A 85 -4.91 14.68 -10.40
C THR A 85 -3.76 14.29 -11.32
N LEU A 86 -3.75 13.03 -11.73
CA LEU A 86 -2.70 12.50 -12.60
C LEU A 86 -2.88 13.00 -14.04
N SER A 87 -1.81 13.42 -14.68
CA SER A 87 -1.85 13.70 -16.11
C SER A 87 -1.96 12.42 -16.94
N GLU A 88 -2.55 12.51 -18.14
CA GLU A 88 -2.63 11.38 -19.06
C GLU A 88 -1.25 10.79 -19.37
N ALA A 89 -0.21 11.62 -19.41
CA ALA A 89 1.16 11.18 -19.64
C ALA A 89 1.68 10.27 -18.51
N ILE A 90 1.37 10.60 -17.24
CA ILE A 90 1.75 9.79 -16.08
C ILE A 90 0.98 8.46 -16.11
N VAL A 91 -0.32 8.51 -16.35
CA VAL A 91 -1.17 7.30 -16.41
C VAL A 91 -0.70 6.36 -17.54
N ALA A 92 -0.43 6.91 -18.72
CA ALA A 92 0.04 6.12 -19.87
C ALA A 92 1.44 5.54 -19.68
N ALA A 93 2.25 6.16 -18.83
CA ALA A 93 3.61 5.74 -18.53
C ALA A 93 3.68 4.56 -17.54
N ALA A 94 2.60 4.29 -16.81
CA ALA A 94 2.55 3.18 -15.86
C ALA A 94 2.57 1.83 -16.58
N PRO A 95 3.27 0.81 -16.02
CA PRO A 95 3.27 -0.52 -16.61
C PRO A 95 1.87 -1.12 -16.58
N LYS A 96 1.52 -1.87 -17.63
CA LYS A 96 0.21 -2.54 -17.74
C LYS A 96 0.22 -3.96 -17.18
N ASP A 97 1.38 -4.49 -16.93
CA ASP A 97 1.64 -5.86 -16.50
C ASP A 97 2.16 -5.96 -15.04
N ILE A 98 2.03 -4.87 -14.29
CA ILE A 98 2.36 -4.78 -12.86
C ILE A 98 1.16 -4.16 -12.15
N ASP A 99 0.58 -4.86 -11.18
CA ASP A 99 -0.54 -4.34 -10.40
C ASP A 99 -0.08 -3.20 -9.49
N LEU A 100 -0.95 -2.20 -9.31
CA LEU A 100 -0.66 -1.06 -8.48
C LEU A 100 -1.29 -1.23 -7.10
N VAL A 101 -0.52 -1.02 -6.04
CA VAL A 101 -1.00 -1.05 -4.67
C VAL A 101 -1.11 0.37 -4.15
N TYR A 102 -2.34 0.82 -3.96
CA TYR A 102 -2.64 2.04 -3.23
C TYR A 102 -2.55 1.76 -1.74
N TRP A 103 -1.64 2.42 -1.04
CA TRP A 103 -1.51 2.34 0.40
C TRP A 103 -1.95 3.65 1.04
N ASP A 104 -2.79 3.56 2.05
CA ASP A 104 -3.19 4.75 2.81
C ASP A 104 -3.56 4.33 4.24
N TYR A 105 -2.98 5.03 5.19
CA TYR A 105 -3.15 4.78 6.60
C TYR A 105 -3.66 6.03 7.33
N TYR A 106 -3.86 7.14 6.62
CA TYR A 106 -4.01 8.45 7.21
C TYR A 106 -5.33 9.14 6.88
N THR A 107 -5.93 8.81 5.75
CA THR A 107 -7.13 9.48 5.25
C THR A 107 -8.39 9.08 6.04
N GLU A 108 -9.01 10.08 6.67
CA GLU A 108 -10.33 9.99 7.32
C GLU A 108 -11.41 10.76 6.54
N ASP A 109 -11.04 11.42 5.45
CA ASP A 109 -11.96 12.12 4.56
C ASP A 109 -12.43 11.19 3.43
N GLY A 110 -13.72 10.83 3.48
CA GLY A 110 -14.32 9.97 2.45
C GLY A 110 -14.35 10.58 1.05
N ALA A 111 -14.35 11.90 0.90
CA ALA A 111 -14.29 12.54 -0.41
C ALA A 111 -12.88 12.39 -1.01
N LEU A 112 -11.84 12.61 -0.20
CA LEU A 112 -10.46 12.39 -0.59
C LEU A 112 -10.20 10.92 -0.95
N ALA A 113 -10.67 9.99 -0.12
CA ALA A 113 -10.54 8.56 -0.38
C ALA A 113 -11.15 8.16 -1.74
N ARG A 114 -12.38 8.59 -2.02
CA ARG A 114 -13.04 8.35 -3.32
C ARG A 114 -12.28 8.97 -4.49
N HIS A 115 -11.77 10.18 -4.32
CA HIS A 115 -10.95 10.84 -5.35
C HIS A 115 -9.69 10.03 -5.67
N LEU A 116 -8.96 9.58 -4.66
CA LEU A 116 -7.73 8.80 -4.86
C LEU A 116 -8.01 7.44 -5.50
N PHE A 117 -9.07 6.73 -5.12
CA PHE A 117 -9.47 5.51 -5.82
C PHE A 117 -9.89 5.79 -7.28
N ALA A 118 -10.57 6.92 -7.55
CA ALA A 118 -10.92 7.29 -8.92
C ALA A 118 -9.68 7.58 -9.78
N GLU A 119 -8.64 8.23 -9.22
CA GLU A 119 -7.38 8.43 -9.92
C GLU A 119 -6.66 7.09 -10.20
N HIS A 120 -6.69 6.14 -9.25
CA HIS A 120 -6.14 4.79 -9.47
C HIS A 120 -6.90 4.01 -10.54
N ALA A 121 -8.21 4.16 -10.63
CA ALA A 121 -9.03 3.50 -11.67
C ALA A 121 -8.69 3.93 -13.11
N ARG A 122 -7.93 5.00 -13.28
CA ARG A 122 -7.46 5.47 -14.61
C ARG A 122 -6.29 4.65 -15.15
N PHE A 123 -5.58 3.94 -14.29
CA PHE A 123 -4.50 3.04 -14.73
C PHE A 123 -5.07 1.80 -15.42
N SER A 124 -4.30 1.24 -16.38
CA SER A 124 -4.69 0.02 -17.08
C SER A 124 -4.43 -1.26 -16.30
N ALA A 125 -3.61 -1.18 -15.25
CA ALA A 125 -3.30 -2.28 -14.33
C ALA A 125 -4.36 -2.38 -13.24
N ASP A 126 -4.48 -3.57 -12.63
CA ASP A 126 -5.35 -3.75 -11.47
C ASP A 126 -4.84 -2.93 -10.28
N THR A 127 -5.79 -2.39 -9.52
CA THR A 127 -5.50 -1.70 -8.27
C THR A 127 -5.83 -2.59 -7.08
N LEU A 128 -4.88 -2.72 -6.15
CA LEU A 128 -5.08 -3.32 -4.85
C LEU A 128 -5.05 -2.21 -3.79
N PHE A 129 -5.67 -2.45 -2.65
CA PHE A 129 -5.61 -1.54 -1.51
C PHE A 129 -4.83 -2.13 -0.35
N ALA A 130 -3.95 -1.34 0.26
CA ALA A 130 -3.24 -1.66 1.48
C ALA A 130 -3.60 -0.68 2.59
N GLY A 131 -4.32 -1.16 3.61
CA GLY A 131 -4.57 -0.42 4.86
C GLY A 131 -3.54 -0.78 5.92
N GLY A 132 -3.59 -0.13 7.07
CA GLY A 132 -2.62 -0.33 8.14
C GLY A 132 -3.25 -0.49 9.52
N VAL A 133 -2.59 -1.22 10.40
CA VAL A 133 -3.05 -1.47 11.76
C VAL A 133 -2.27 -0.67 12.82
N TYR A 134 -1.55 0.34 12.39
CA TYR A 134 -0.88 1.37 13.23
C TYR A 134 0.05 0.81 14.31
N THR A 135 0.91 -0.13 13.96
CA THR A 135 1.93 -0.71 14.86
C THR A 135 3.25 0.04 14.84
N TRP A 136 3.38 1.13 14.10
CA TRP A 136 4.65 1.85 13.84
C TRP A 136 4.79 3.21 14.53
N ASN A 137 3.74 3.70 15.20
CA ASN A 137 3.72 5.06 15.77
C ASN A 137 3.95 5.13 17.29
N GLY A 138 4.58 4.13 17.89
CA GLY A 138 4.85 4.17 19.34
C GLY A 138 4.85 2.78 19.98
N PRO A 139 4.86 2.72 21.31
CA PRO A 139 5.00 1.46 22.06
C PRO A 139 3.74 0.58 22.00
N VAL A 140 2.58 1.14 21.66
CA VAL A 140 1.31 0.43 21.49
C VAL A 140 0.65 0.83 20.17
N PRO A 141 -0.16 -0.06 19.56
CA PRO A 141 -0.91 0.27 18.35
C PRO A 141 -1.96 1.34 18.62
N ASP A 142 -2.19 2.22 17.65
CA ASP A 142 -3.29 3.17 17.67
C ASP A 142 -4.53 2.54 17.00
N TYR A 143 -5.31 1.80 17.78
CA TYR A 143 -6.49 1.09 17.26
C TYR A 143 -7.60 2.04 16.83
N ASP A 144 -7.78 3.18 17.51
CA ASP A 144 -8.80 4.17 17.15
C ASP A 144 -8.51 4.75 15.76
N LYS A 145 -7.25 5.09 15.51
CA LYS A 145 -6.81 5.58 14.19
C LYS A 145 -6.92 4.50 13.12
N ALA A 146 -6.49 3.28 13.45
CA ALA A 146 -6.60 2.13 12.54
C ALA A 146 -8.06 1.87 12.13
N GLU A 147 -8.99 1.91 13.09
CA GLU A 147 -10.41 1.73 12.82
C GLU A 147 -10.99 2.88 11.98
N ALA A 148 -10.74 4.15 12.38
CA ALA A 148 -11.27 5.33 11.69
C ALA A 148 -10.85 5.36 10.22
N THR A 149 -9.56 5.18 9.93
CA THR A 149 -9.03 5.17 8.55
C THR A 149 -9.52 3.96 7.77
N THR A 150 -9.55 2.77 8.37
CA THR A 150 -10.03 1.55 7.71
C THR A 150 -11.49 1.65 7.31
N ARG A 151 -12.37 2.22 8.16
CA ARG A 151 -13.79 2.42 7.83
C ARG A 151 -13.97 3.27 6.58
N VAL A 152 -13.29 4.40 6.52
CA VAL A 152 -13.38 5.34 5.40
C VAL A 152 -12.81 4.72 4.13
N LEU A 153 -11.61 4.19 4.21
CA LEU A 153 -10.87 3.68 3.05
C LEU A 153 -11.50 2.39 2.50
N MET A 154 -11.95 1.47 3.35
CA MET A 154 -12.64 0.25 2.88
C MET A 154 -14.02 0.53 2.31
N THR A 155 -14.70 1.60 2.75
CA THR A 155 -15.94 2.05 2.11
C THR A 155 -15.66 2.53 0.70
N ALA A 156 -14.70 3.46 0.52
CA ALA A 156 -14.31 3.95 -0.79
C ALA A 156 -13.74 2.85 -1.70
N CYS A 157 -12.98 1.91 -1.14
CA CYS A 157 -12.44 0.74 -1.83
C CYS A 157 -13.56 -0.12 -2.44
N ARG A 158 -14.62 -0.42 -1.67
CA ARG A 158 -15.80 -1.16 -2.18
C ARG A 158 -16.56 -0.38 -3.24
N GLU A 159 -16.79 0.91 -3.02
CA GLU A 159 -17.46 1.78 -4.00
C GLU A 159 -16.71 1.84 -5.32
N ALA A 160 -15.38 1.83 -5.27
CA ALA A 160 -14.50 1.78 -6.45
C ALA A 160 -14.41 0.40 -7.13
N GLY A 161 -15.01 -0.64 -6.54
CA GLY A 161 -14.96 -2.01 -7.08
C GLY A 161 -13.60 -2.70 -6.95
N VAL A 162 -12.71 -2.22 -6.09
CA VAL A 162 -11.43 -2.85 -5.80
C VAL A 162 -11.68 -4.17 -5.05
N ARG A 163 -11.12 -5.26 -5.57
CA ARG A 163 -11.44 -6.61 -5.10
C ARG A 163 -10.41 -7.21 -4.13
N GLN A 164 -9.24 -6.61 -4.05
CA GLN A 164 -8.15 -7.14 -3.26
C GLN A 164 -7.65 -6.06 -2.30
N ALA A 165 -7.70 -6.38 -1.03
CA ALA A 165 -7.15 -5.52 0.03
C ALA A 165 -6.37 -6.37 1.03
N PHE A 166 -5.38 -5.76 1.67
CA PHE A 166 -4.63 -6.38 2.75
C PHE A 166 -4.24 -5.35 3.80
N ALA A 167 -4.01 -5.81 5.03
CA ALA A 167 -3.52 -4.98 6.12
C ALA A 167 -1.99 -5.05 6.19
N THR A 168 -1.36 -3.91 6.51
CA THR A 168 0.07 -3.82 6.79
C THR A 168 0.31 -3.63 8.29
N MET A 169 1.41 -4.19 8.78
CA MET A 169 1.90 -4.05 10.15
C MET A 169 3.37 -3.62 10.07
N TRP A 170 3.60 -2.33 9.90
CA TRP A 170 4.95 -1.80 9.83
C TRP A 170 5.60 -1.78 11.22
N GLY A 171 6.90 -1.90 11.26
CA GLY A 171 7.72 -1.81 12.46
C GLY A 171 8.83 -0.79 12.27
N ASP A 172 8.45 0.43 11.84
CA ASP A 172 9.37 1.52 11.57
C ASP A 172 10.10 1.97 12.85
N ASP A 173 11.18 2.70 12.69
CA ASP A 173 11.94 3.35 13.77
C ASP A 173 12.37 2.43 14.93
N GLY A 174 12.58 1.13 14.63
CA GLY A 174 13.06 0.17 15.63
C GLY A 174 11.96 -0.57 16.36
N ALA A 175 10.71 -0.47 15.89
CA ALA A 175 9.56 -1.24 16.38
C ALA A 175 9.41 -1.16 17.91
N GLU A 176 9.13 0.03 18.44
CA GLU A 176 8.82 0.22 19.86
C GLU A 176 7.62 -0.63 20.31
N CYS A 177 6.66 -0.85 19.40
CA CYS A 177 5.58 -1.81 19.54
C CYS A 177 6.00 -3.19 19.02
N SER A 178 5.51 -4.26 19.64
CA SER A 178 5.59 -5.62 19.05
C SER A 178 4.58 -5.72 17.90
N PRO A 179 4.97 -5.63 16.62
CA PRO A 179 4.00 -5.63 15.53
C PRO A 179 3.18 -6.91 15.51
N LEU A 180 3.81 -8.05 15.84
CA LEU A 180 3.16 -9.36 15.78
C LEU A 180 2.08 -9.52 16.85
N LEU A 181 2.37 -9.21 18.11
CA LEU A 181 1.39 -9.36 19.20
C LEU A 181 0.44 -8.17 19.29
N GLY A 182 0.98 -6.94 19.27
CA GLY A 182 0.17 -5.72 19.32
C GLY A 182 -0.74 -5.55 18.11
N GLY A 183 -0.35 -6.05 16.94
CA GLY A 183 -1.17 -5.92 15.72
C GLY A 183 -2.38 -6.86 15.62
N LEU A 184 -2.51 -7.88 16.50
CA LEU A 184 -3.55 -8.90 16.34
C LEU A 184 -4.97 -8.34 16.38
N LEU A 185 -5.27 -7.45 17.33
CA LEU A 185 -6.59 -6.82 17.41
C LEU A 185 -6.83 -5.89 16.21
N GLY A 186 -5.81 -5.13 15.79
CA GLY A 186 -5.92 -4.29 14.59
C GLY A 186 -6.18 -5.10 13.32
N LEU A 187 -5.60 -6.31 13.19
CA LEU A 187 -5.91 -7.22 12.07
C LEU A 187 -7.35 -7.73 12.14
N GLN A 188 -7.85 -8.06 13.33
CA GLN A 188 -9.25 -8.46 13.50
C GLN A 188 -10.21 -7.31 13.16
N LEU A 189 -9.93 -6.09 13.64
CA LEU A 189 -10.69 -4.88 13.28
C LEU A 189 -10.71 -4.65 11.78
N PHE A 190 -9.56 -4.74 11.13
CA PHE A 190 -9.46 -4.61 9.68
C PHE A 190 -10.32 -5.66 8.97
N ALA A 191 -10.26 -6.91 9.39
CA ALA A 191 -11.05 -8.00 8.81
C ALA A 191 -12.56 -7.77 9.00
N GLU A 192 -13.02 -7.39 10.21
CA GLU A 192 -14.44 -7.12 10.46
C GLU A 192 -14.97 -6.01 9.55
N ILE A 193 -14.22 -4.92 9.41
CA ILE A 193 -14.60 -3.81 8.54
C ILE A 193 -14.56 -4.22 7.07
N ALA A 194 -13.53 -4.96 6.66
CA ALA A 194 -13.36 -5.39 5.28
C ALA A 194 -14.47 -6.36 4.81
N TYR A 195 -14.86 -7.31 5.64
CA TYR A 195 -15.85 -8.33 5.28
C TYR A 195 -17.29 -7.92 5.61
N ASN A 196 -17.50 -7.26 6.73
CA ASN A 196 -18.85 -6.96 7.25
C ASN A 196 -19.27 -5.49 7.07
N GLY A 197 -18.35 -4.62 6.69
CA GLY A 197 -18.61 -3.18 6.52
C GLY A 197 -18.63 -2.39 7.81
N GLY A 198 -18.41 -3.04 8.95
CA GLY A 198 -18.43 -2.43 10.26
C GLY A 198 -18.00 -3.40 11.35
N ARG A 199 -18.02 -2.92 12.57
CA ARG A 199 -17.67 -3.67 13.78
C ARG A 199 -18.91 -3.87 14.64
N ASP A 200 -19.05 -5.07 15.17
CA ASP A 200 -19.93 -5.44 16.27
C ASP A 200 -19.02 -5.98 17.38
N ASP A 201 -19.06 -5.35 18.56
CA ASP A 201 -18.09 -5.62 19.63
C ASP A 201 -18.21 -7.05 20.16
N ASP A 202 -19.44 -7.56 20.34
CA ASP A 202 -19.66 -8.93 20.82
C ASP A 202 -19.13 -9.97 19.83
N VAL A 203 -19.28 -9.70 18.54
CA VAL A 203 -18.77 -10.55 17.46
C VAL A 203 -17.25 -10.45 17.34
N LEU A 204 -16.69 -9.24 17.46
CA LEU A 204 -15.25 -9.01 17.46
C LEU A 204 -14.56 -9.79 18.58
N ASP A 205 -15.06 -9.64 19.83
CA ASP A 205 -14.50 -10.31 21.01
C ASP A 205 -14.53 -11.83 20.86
N ALA A 206 -15.69 -12.37 20.48
CA ALA A 206 -15.84 -13.82 20.28
C ALA A 206 -14.90 -14.37 19.19
N ARG A 207 -14.74 -13.66 18.09
CA ARG A 207 -13.83 -14.06 17.00
C ARG A 207 -12.37 -13.90 17.37
N PHE A 208 -12.03 -12.81 18.07
CA PHE A 208 -10.66 -12.59 18.54
C PHE A 208 -10.23 -13.70 19.50
N GLU A 209 -11.07 -14.03 20.49
CA GLU A 209 -10.82 -15.12 21.41
C GLU A 209 -10.70 -16.48 20.69
N ALA A 210 -11.58 -16.75 19.74
CA ALA A 210 -11.51 -17.99 18.96
C ALA A 210 -10.21 -18.12 18.12
N CYS A 211 -9.69 -17.00 17.62
CA CYS A 211 -8.47 -16.99 16.82
C CYS A 211 -7.18 -16.99 17.64
N THR A 212 -7.17 -16.34 18.81
CA THR A 212 -5.97 -16.09 19.61
C THR A 212 -5.90 -16.89 20.90
N GLY A 213 -7.04 -17.40 21.40
CA GLY A 213 -7.17 -18.00 22.72
C GLY A 213 -7.18 -17.00 23.87
N CYS A 214 -7.27 -15.71 23.58
CA CYS A 214 -7.27 -14.62 24.58
C CYS A 214 -8.43 -13.65 24.33
N PRO A 215 -9.04 -13.06 25.38
CA PRO A 215 -10.04 -12.02 25.20
C PRO A 215 -9.42 -10.75 24.59
N ALA A 216 -10.21 -9.98 23.85
CA ALA A 216 -9.74 -8.72 23.23
C ALA A 216 -9.55 -7.59 24.26
N GLN A 217 -10.27 -7.64 25.37
CA GLN A 217 -10.32 -6.58 26.39
C GLN A 217 -8.97 -6.04 26.93
N PRO A 218 -7.87 -6.81 27.03
CA PRO A 218 -6.58 -6.26 27.45
C PRO A 218 -5.88 -5.38 26.40
N PHE A 219 -6.37 -5.35 25.18
CA PHE A 219 -5.84 -4.57 24.06
C PHE A 219 -6.65 -3.28 23.89
#